data_c75d3bd81a1e0ecbc9caa64a6214c428
#
_entry.id   c75d3bd81a1e0ecbc9caa64a6214c428
#
_cell.length_a   1.000
_cell.length_b   1.000
_cell.length_c   1.000
_cell.angle_alpha   90.00
_cell.angle_beta   90.00
_cell.angle_gamma   90.00
#
_symmetry.space_group_name_H-M   'P 1'
#
loop_
_entity.id
_entity.type
_entity.pdbx_description
1 polymer ?
#
loop_
_entity_poly.entity_id
_entity_poly.type
_entity_poly.pdbx_seq_one_letter_code
_entity_poly.pdbx_strand_id
1 'polypeptide(L)'
;MVRNEIKNILKQLYPEEPIIVDYVPADKKGDYSTNLALRIARKSSTPPLQIAQDIAKKIDSPIVSETIVYPPGFINFVLNPSYLKEKIKKTERCNIGAGLRVNVEFVSVNPTGPINIVNGRAAAFGDSLVRILNYAGYNADSEYYINDCGKQIELLAESIKQRMNQISGKEFSIPEDGYHGEYLIPLARDFLNAGITDIERIKKEAVHYFLSQHQSMLNNFRVNFKNWIRESEIRNKGYVEKILKVFKDRGLLFEQDRATYLKTTDFNDTRDRVIITKDNRYTYLLPDIAYHLNKIERNYQFLITILGPDHLGQISSLYAGLKALDYKENILKIIIVQEVKLKRDGKYIPMSKRAGTFITLEDLLNEIPVDVSRFFFLMRSSSQHLDFDLDLAKNVSEENPVYYVQYAYARIMSIIKFASEKGFILNDEVALDLIKEKEELDLMKYILRWEETVEDAVKNFEPFMITYYLIGLARIFHHFYQKYRVVSDDESLTMARLFLIKKTAETIKTGMELIGCSCPERM
;
A
#
# COMPACT_ATOMS: atom_id res chain seq x y z
N MET A 1 9.19 7.79 19.35
CA MET A 1 9.90 8.06 18.07
C MET A 1 10.82 9.25 18.25
N VAL A 2 12.07 9.15 17.81
CA VAL A 2 13.11 10.19 17.97
C VAL A 2 12.70 11.53 17.36
N ARG A 3 12.15 11.49 16.14
CA ARG A 3 11.64 12.67 15.43
C ARG A 3 10.61 13.45 16.24
N ASN A 4 9.69 12.75 16.92
CA ASN A 4 8.67 13.39 17.75
C ASN A 4 9.25 13.98 19.04
N GLU A 5 10.28 13.37 19.60
CA GLU A 5 10.97 13.90 20.78
C GLU A 5 11.70 15.21 20.43
N ILE A 6 12.39 15.27 19.27
CA ILE A 6 13.00 16.53 18.77
C ILE A 6 11.91 17.59 18.49
N LYS A 7 10.79 17.19 17.87
CA LYS A 7 9.64 18.11 17.67
C LYS A 7 9.14 18.70 18.98
N ASN A 8 9.03 17.87 20.02
CA ASN A 8 8.55 18.32 21.34
C ASN A 8 9.52 19.32 21.98
N ILE A 9 10.84 19.12 21.88
CA ILE A 9 11.84 20.09 22.36
C ILE A 9 11.63 21.46 21.66
N LEU A 10 11.52 21.44 20.34
CA LEU A 10 11.30 22.67 19.57
C LEU A 10 9.95 23.32 19.86
N LYS A 11 8.90 22.51 20.08
CA LYS A 11 7.54 22.98 20.42
C LYS A 11 7.49 23.64 21.79
N GLN A 12 8.25 23.17 22.77
CA GLN A 12 8.38 23.82 24.07
C GLN A 12 9.04 25.21 23.97
N LEU A 13 10.02 25.36 23.08
CA LEU A 13 10.70 26.64 22.84
C LEU A 13 9.88 27.61 21.98
N TYR A 14 9.08 27.07 21.05
CA TYR A 14 8.30 27.84 20.07
C TYR A 14 6.90 27.27 19.92
N PRO A 15 6.01 27.43 20.92
CA PRO A 15 4.70 26.80 20.96
C PRO A 15 3.76 27.21 19.82
N GLU A 16 3.88 28.43 19.31
CA GLU A 16 3.00 28.95 18.25
C GLU A 16 3.43 28.54 16.83
N GLU A 17 4.66 27.98 16.68
CA GLU A 17 5.17 27.63 15.36
C GLU A 17 4.86 26.19 14.98
N PRO A 18 4.51 25.91 13.72
CA PRO A 18 4.41 24.55 13.22
C PRO A 18 5.83 23.97 13.05
N ILE A 19 6.11 22.91 13.80
CA ILE A 19 7.44 22.27 13.82
C ILE A 19 7.50 21.15 12.79
N ILE A 20 8.47 21.27 11.88
CA ILE A 20 8.84 20.21 10.92
C ILE A 20 10.24 19.73 11.27
N VAL A 21 10.39 18.42 11.36
CA VAL A 21 11.68 17.74 11.55
C VAL A 21 11.74 16.59 10.55
N ASP A 22 12.78 16.62 9.72
CA ASP A 22 13.04 15.63 8.67
C ASP A 22 14.43 15.03 8.82
N TYR A 23 14.76 14.01 8.04
CA TYR A 23 16.11 13.47 7.98
C TYR A 23 17.06 14.42 7.26
N VAL A 24 18.32 14.42 7.70
CA VAL A 24 19.39 15.19 7.03
C VAL A 24 19.74 14.51 5.70
N PRO A 25 19.94 15.27 4.60
CA PRO A 25 20.48 14.74 3.36
C PRO A 25 21.84 14.04 3.56
N ALA A 26 22.11 13.00 2.78
CA ALA A 26 23.29 12.14 2.95
C ALA A 26 24.64 12.87 2.81
N ASP A 27 24.67 14.01 2.11
CA ASP A 27 25.86 14.86 1.89
C ASP A 27 26.14 15.83 3.05
N LYS A 28 25.30 15.86 4.08
CA LYS A 28 25.43 16.77 5.23
C LYS A 28 25.57 16.02 6.55
N LYS A 29 26.24 16.64 7.52
CA LYS A 29 26.37 16.10 8.88
C LYS A 29 25.11 16.33 9.69
N GLY A 30 24.70 15.33 10.45
CA GLY A 30 23.51 15.31 11.32
C GLY A 30 22.61 14.14 11.05
N ASP A 31 21.66 13.92 11.92
CA ASP A 31 20.67 12.83 11.83
C ASP A 31 19.28 13.35 11.47
N TYR A 32 18.88 14.48 12.06
CA TYR A 32 17.63 15.18 11.81
C TYR A 32 17.88 16.65 11.52
N SER A 33 16.95 17.29 10.83
CA SER A 33 17.00 18.70 10.45
C SER A 33 15.65 19.40 10.65
N THR A 34 15.70 20.70 10.94
CA THR A 34 14.51 21.56 10.94
C THR A 34 14.74 22.83 10.15
N ASN A 35 13.68 23.32 9.51
CA ASN A 35 13.63 24.62 8.84
C ASN A 35 12.92 25.71 9.69
N LEU A 36 12.80 25.51 10.99
CA LEU A 36 12.06 26.39 11.90
C LEU A 36 12.50 27.85 11.80
N ALA A 37 13.80 28.11 11.76
CA ALA A 37 14.34 29.48 11.65
C ALA A 37 13.92 30.18 10.35
N LEU A 38 13.83 29.47 9.23
CA LEU A 38 13.34 30.01 7.96
C LEU A 38 11.86 30.42 8.04
N ARG A 39 11.06 29.68 8.82
CA ARG A 39 9.63 30.00 9.03
C ARG A 39 9.44 31.21 9.92
N ILE A 40 10.20 31.30 11.02
CA ILE A 40 10.17 32.44 11.94
C ILE A 40 10.65 33.71 11.21
N ALA A 41 11.70 33.62 10.39
CA ALA A 41 12.24 34.76 9.63
C ALA A 41 11.22 35.40 8.69
N ARG A 42 10.25 34.64 8.16
CA ARG A 42 9.15 35.18 7.32
C ARG A 42 8.23 36.16 8.07
N LYS A 43 8.24 36.10 9.40
CA LYS A 43 7.40 36.91 10.28
C LYS A 43 8.20 37.98 11.04
N SER A 44 9.52 38.04 10.83
CA SER A 44 10.43 38.94 11.53
C SER A 44 11.42 39.60 10.54
N SER A 45 12.06 40.67 10.97
CA SER A 45 13.12 41.34 10.21
C SER A 45 14.52 40.73 10.43
N THR A 46 14.62 39.71 11.29
CA THR A 46 15.89 39.07 11.65
C THR A 46 16.30 38.04 10.59
N PRO A 47 17.59 38.03 10.17
CA PRO A 47 18.06 37.05 9.20
C PRO A 47 17.89 35.60 9.69
N PRO A 48 17.46 34.65 8.82
CA PRO A 48 17.19 33.25 9.21
C PRO A 48 18.41 32.56 9.84
N LEU A 49 19.61 32.87 9.38
CA LEU A 49 20.84 32.29 9.91
C LEU A 49 21.07 32.68 11.38
N GLN A 50 20.81 33.94 11.73
CA GLN A 50 20.92 34.43 13.10
C GLN A 50 19.87 33.76 14.00
N ILE A 51 18.63 33.67 13.53
CA ILE A 51 17.56 32.97 14.25
C ILE A 51 17.95 31.50 14.48
N ALA A 52 18.52 30.82 13.48
CA ALA A 52 18.98 29.44 13.60
C ALA A 52 20.07 29.28 14.66
N GLN A 53 21.04 30.21 14.71
CA GLN A 53 22.09 30.23 15.73
C GLN A 53 21.51 30.43 17.14
N ASP A 54 20.54 31.32 17.29
CA ASP A 54 19.87 31.58 18.57
C ASP A 54 19.01 30.40 19.03
N ILE A 55 18.34 29.72 18.11
CA ILE A 55 17.59 28.47 18.40
C ILE A 55 18.57 27.38 18.84
N ALA A 56 19.67 27.18 18.08
CA ALA A 56 20.64 26.14 18.35
C ALA A 56 21.26 26.27 19.76
N LYS A 57 21.56 27.52 20.23
CA LYS A 57 22.05 27.79 21.58
C LYS A 57 21.08 27.46 22.69
N LYS A 58 19.77 27.50 22.42
CA LYS A 58 18.72 27.21 23.41
C LYS A 58 18.41 25.72 23.56
N ILE A 59 18.92 24.88 22.65
CA ILE A 59 18.68 23.43 22.68
C ILE A 59 19.65 22.80 23.67
N ASP A 60 19.13 22.46 24.85
CA ASP A 60 19.79 21.65 25.84
C ASP A 60 18.95 20.38 26.09
N SER A 61 19.44 19.24 25.61
CA SER A 61 18.69 17.98 25.66
C SER A 61 19.64 16.78 25.65
N PRO A 62 19.38 15.75 26.45
CA PRO A 62 20.16 14.51 26.43
C PRO A 62 20.04 13.74 25.11
N ILE A 63 19.06 14.07 24.26
CA ILE A 63 18.82 13.43 22.96
C ILE A 63 19.87 13.89 21.94
N VAL A 64 20.31 15.16 22.02
CA VAL A 64 21.17 15.82 21.02
C VAL A 64 22.55 16.05 21.60
N SER A 65 23.58 15.54 20.94
CA SER A 65 24.99 15.80 21.31
C SER A 65 25.54 17.06 20.68
N GLU A 66 25.06 17.45 19.49
CA GLU A 66 25.54 18.60 18.73
C GLU A 66 24.40 19.16 17.85
N THR A 67 24.34 20.49 17.75
CA THR A 67 23.51 21.21 16.77
C THR A 67 24.40 21.90 15.75
N ILE A 68 24.10 21.73 14.45
CA ILE A 68 24.90 22.32 13.36
C ILE A 68 23.98 23.20 12.53
N VAL A 69 24.34 24.47 12.40
CA VAL A 69 23.56 25.41 11.60
C VAL A 69 24.11 25.49 10.18
N TYR A 70 23.23 25.31 9.20
CA TYR A 70 23.54 25.43 7.78
C TYR A 70 22.77 26.58 7.13
N PRO A 71 23.44 27.36 6.25
CA PRO A 71 22.78 28.38 5.44
C PRO A 71 21.64 27.76 4.59
N PRO A 72 20.54 28.49 4.38
CA PRO A 72 20.25 29.83 4.86
C PRO A 72 19.66 29.92 6.28
N GLY A 73 19.45 28.80 7.01
CA GLY A 73 18.85 28.76 8.35
C GLY A 73 18.30 27.40 8.73
N PHE A 74 18.91 26.33 8.23
CA PHE A 74 18.63 24.96 8.68
C PHE A 74 19.41 24.65 9.96
N ILE A 75 18.80 23.88 10.85
CA ILE A 75 19.44 23.38 12.07
C ILE A 75 19.43 21.86 12.00
N ASN A 76 20.63 21.27 11.95
CA ASN A 76 20.79 19.82 11.98
C ASN A 76 21.14 19.36 13.41
N PHE A 77 20.57 18.23 13.82
CA PHE A 77 20.77 17.61 15.12
C PHE A 77 21.59 16.33 14.94
N VAL A 78 22.64 16.19 15.74
CA VAL A 78 23.41 14.95 15.89
C VAL A 78 22.92 14.27 17.16
N LEU A 79 22.50 13.02 17.07
CA LEU A 79 21.98 12.27 18.20
C LEU A 79 23.10 11.86 19.16
N ASN A 80 22.78 11.88 20.46
CA ASN A 80 23.69 11.44 21.49
C ASN A 80 23.80 9.90 21.47
N PRO A 81 25.02 9.31 21.36
CA PRO A 81 25.22 7.87 21.40
C PRO A 81 24.62 7.18 22.65
N SER A 82 24.72 7.81 23.81
CA SER A 82 24.14 7.26 25.05
C SER A 82 22.61 7.19 24.96
N TYR A 83 21.96 8.21 24.41
CA TYR A 83 20.52 8.18 24.16
C TYR A 83 20.13 7.07 23.17
N LEU A 84 20.88 6.88 22.07
CA LEU A 84 20.61 5.81 21.10
C LEU A 84 20.61 4.43 21.76
N LYS A 85 21.61 4.17 22.63
CA LYS A 85 21.79 2.91 23.34
C LYS A 85 20.64 2.59 24.30
N GLU A 86 20.13 3.60 24.98
CA GLU A 86 18.96 3.45 25.84
C GLU A 86 17.66 3.31 25.03
N LYS A 87 17.53 4.08 23.94
CA LYS A 87 16.30 4.09 23.12
C LYS A 87 16.09 2.78 22.38
N ILE A 88 17.15 2.15 21.87
CA ILE A 88 17.03 0.88 21.10
C ILE A 88 16.57 -0.30 21.97
N LYS A 89 16.80 -0.25 23.29
CA LYS A 89 16.29 -1.23 24.26
C LYS A 89 14.77 -1.12 24.45
N LYS A 90 14.19 0.07 24.24
CA LYS A 90 12.80 0.42 24.54
C LYS A 90 12.09 0.93 23.28
N THR A 91 12.09 0.14 22.21
CA THR A 91 11.35 0.50 20.99
C THR A 91 9.84 0.39 21.24
N GLU A 92 9.14 1.52 21.14
CA GLU A 92 7.68 1.58 21.22
C GLU A 92 7.10 1.51 19.81
N ARG A 93 6.12 0.65 19.62
CA ARG A 93 5.41 0.50 18.36
C ARG A 93 4.58 1.74 18.03
N CYS A 94 4.59 2.14 16.76
CA CYS A 94 3.73 3.21 16.25
C CYS A 94 2.26 2.87 16.50
N ASN A 95 1.50 3.79 17.11
CA ASN A 95 0.08 3.61 17.42
C ASN A 95 -0.72 4.88 17.11
N ILE A 96 -0.53 5.42 15.90
CA ILE A 96 -1.23 6.63 15.45
C ILE A 96 -2.70 6.36 15.09
N GLY A 97 -3.05 5.11 14.84
CA GLY A 97 -4.41 4.68 14.48
C GLY A 97 -5.39 4.70 15.64
N ALA A 98 -4.91 4.53 16.89
CA ALA A 98 -5.73 4.55 18.10
C ALA A 98 -7.04 3.73 18.01
N GLY A 99 -7.04 2.63 17.25
CA GLY A 99 -8.20 1.75 17.07
C GLY A 99 -9.24 2.24 16.05
N LEU A 100 -8.99 3.32 15.31
CA LEU A 100 -9.89 3.81 14.25
C LEU A 100 -10.20 2.71 13.23
N ARG A 101 -11.49 2.50 12.93
CA ARG A 101 -11.94 1.51 11.95
C ARG A 101 -11.83 2.05 10.54
N VAL A 102 -11.07 1.35 9.71
CA VAL A 102 -10.80 1.72 8.32
C VAL A 102 -11.27 0.61 7.38
N ASN A 103 -11.99 0.96 6.31
CA ASN A 103 -12.27 0.05 5.20
C ASN A 103 -11.28 0.34 4.08
N VAL A 104 -10.61 -0.68 3.57
CA VAL A 104 -9.71 -0.57 2.42
C VAL A 104 -10.23 -1.47 1.31
N GLU A 105 -10.82 -0.87 0.30
CA GLU A 105 -11.28 -1.56 -0.90
C GLU A 105 -10.18 -1.52 -1.97
N PHE A 106 -9.91 -2.68 -2.56
CA PHE A 106 -8.91 -2.79 -3.63
C PHE A 106 -9.15 -4.02 -4.51
N VAL A 107 -8.54 -4.05 -5.67
CA VAL A 107 -8.72 -5.03 -6.73
C VAL A 107 -10.10 -4.90 -7.36
N SER A 108 -11.16 -5.39 -6.74
CA SER A 108 -12.56 -5.30 -7.15
C SER A 108 -12.78 -5.53 -8.66
N VAL A 109 -12.09 -6.54 -9.22
CA VAL A 109 -12.14 -6.88 -10.65
C VAL A 109 -13.47 -7.55 -10.97
N ASN A 110 -14.07 -7.16 -12.09
CA ASN A 110 -15.28 -7.82 -12.57
C ASN A 110 -15.05 -9.32 -12.80
N PRO A 111 -15.98 -10.19 -12.38
CA PRO A 111 -15.84 -11.65 -12.52
C PRO A 111 -16.11 -12.09 -13.96
N THR A 112 -15.31 -11.60 -14.90
CA THR A 112 -15.47 -11.80 -16.35
C THR A 112 -14.23 -12.38 -17.02
N GLY A 113 -13.18 -12.65 -16.25
CA GLY A 113 -11.92 -13.20 -16.74
C GLY A 113 -10.86 -13.26 -15.65
N PRO A 114 -9.64 -13.72 -15.95
CA PRO A 114 -8.57 -13.87 -14.98
C PRO A 114 -8.01 -12.50 -14.50
N ILE A 115 -7.41 -12.50 -13.32
CA ILE A 115 -6.71 -11.34 -12.76
C ILE A 115 -5.47 -11.05 -13.59
N ASN A 116 -5.29 -9.80 -14.03
CA ASN A 116 -4.10 -9.36 -14.76
C ASN A 116 -3.02 -8.77 -13.82
N ILE A 117 -1.84 -8.48 -14.35
CA ILE A 117 -0.70 -7.96 -13.58
C ILE A 117 -0.95 -6.58 -12.97
N VAL A 118 -1.77 -5.73 -13.60
CA VAL A 118 -2.12 -4.40 -13.05
C VAL A 118 -2.95 -4.58 -11.79
N ASN A 119 -3.91 -5.52 -11.81
CA ASN A 119 -4.69 -5.90 -10.63
C ASN A 119 -3.79 -6.56 -9.58
N GLY A 120 -2.76 -7.32 -9.98
CA GLY A 120 -1.73 -7.86 -9.09
C GLY A 120 -0.99 -6.77 -8.32
N ARG A 121 -0.62 -5.66 -8.99
CA ARG A 121 -0.02 -4.49 -8.32
C ARG A 121 -0.98 -3.87 -7.31
N ALA A 122 -2.24 -3.67 -7.69
CA ALA A 122 -3.27 -3.14 -6.79
C ALA A 122 -3.50 -4.07 -5.58
N ALA A 123 -3.43 -5.40 -5.80
CA ALA A 123 -3.56 -6.41 -4.75
C ALA A 123 -2.39 -6.35 -3.75
N ALA A 124 -1.14 -6.29 -4.23
CA ALA A 124 0.03 -6.14 -3.37
C ALA A 124 0.00 -4.82 -2.59
N PHE A 125 -0.38 -3.73 -3.25
CA PHE A 125 -0.49 -2.40 -2.65
C PHE A 125 -1.55 -2.34 -1.55
N GLY A 126 -2.78 -2.79 -1.84
CA GLY A 126 -3.90 -2.74 -0.90
C GLY A 126 -3.68 -3.64 0.31
N ASP A 127 -3.23 -4.88 0.11
CA ASP A 127 -2.91 -5.81 1.20
C ASP A 127 -1.80 -5.25 2.11
N SER A 128 -0.73 -4.69 1.51
CA SER A 128 0.36 -4.10 2.28
C SER A 128 -0.10 -2.87 3.05
N LEU A 129 -0.94 -2.02 2.45
CA LEU A 129 -1.52 -0.86 3.14
C LEU A 129 -2.37 -1.29 4.35
N VAL A 130 -3.21 -2.33 4.21
CA VAL A 130 -4.01 -2.89 5.32
C VAL A 130 -3.09 -3.39 6.44
N ARG A 131 -2.02 -4.12 6.12
CA ARG A 131 -1.04 -4.61 7.11
C ARG A 131 -0.33 -3.46 7.83
N ILE A 132 0.12 -2.44 7.09
CA ILE A 132 0.80 -1.27 7.65
C ILE A 132 -0.15 -0.47 8.56
N LEU A 133 -1.40 -0.25 8.14
CA LEU A 133 -2.42 0.41 8.96
C LEU A 133 -2.66 -0.36 10.27
N ASN A 134 -2.85 -1.68 10.20
CA ASN A 134 -3.05 -2.52 11.38
C ASN A 134 -1.80 -2.54 12.29
N TYR A 135 -0.59 -2.54 11.72
CA TYR A 135 0.64 -2.39 12.49
C TYR A 135 0.68 -1.05 13.22
N ALA A 136 0.23 0.02 12.62
CA ALA A 136 0.19 1.37 13.19
C ALA A 136 -1.01 1.62 14.13
N GLY A 137 -1.74 0.58 14.54
CA GLY A 137 -2.81 0.65 15.54
C GLY A 137 -4.20 0.98 15.01
N TYR A 138 -4.42 0.99 13.70
CA TYR A 138 -5.76 1.05 13.12
C TYR A 138 -6.44 -0.32 13.20
N ASN A 139 -7.76 -0.34 13.04
CA ASN A 139 -8.55 -1.54 12.79
C ASN A 139 -9.00 -1.52 11.31
N ALA A 140 -8.06 -1.88 10.43
CA ALA A 140 -8.25 -1.83 8.99
C ALA A 140 -8.72 -3.19 8.45
N ASP A 141 -9.83 -3.16 7.72
CA ASP A 141 -10.43 -4.32 7.06
C ASP A 141 -10.26 -4.22 5.54
N SER A 142 -9.79 -5.31 4.92
CA SER A 142 -9.74 -5.45 3.45
C SER A 142 -11.10 -5.79 2.89
N GLU A 143 -11.47 -5.18 1.75
CA GLU A 143 -12.76 -5.40 1.10
C GLU A 143 -12.61 -5.54 -0.41
N TYR A 144 -13.33 -6.52 -0.95
CA TYR A 144 -13.47 -6.76 -2.39
C TYR A 144 -14.93 -6.53 -2.79
N TYR A 145 -15.17 -5.61 -3.72
CA TYR A 145 -16.49 -5.39 -4.31
C TYR A 145 -16.70 -6.28 -5.53
N ILE A 146 -17.79 -7.01 -5.54
CA ILE A 146 -18.16 -7.95 -6.60
C ILE A 146 -19.25 -7.34 -7.46
N ASN A 147 -18.92 -6.95 -8.67
CA ASN A 147 -19.89 -6.52 -9.67
C ASN A 147 -20.51 -7.77 -10.33
N ASP A 148 -21.53 -8.35 -9.68
CA ASP A 148 -22.19 -9.59 -10.09
C ASP A 148 -23.49 -9.36 -10.87
N CYS A 149 -23.75 -8.14 -11.33
CA CYS A 149 -24.95 -7.79 -12.10
C CYS A 149 -24.67 -6.72 -13.18
N GLY A 150 -25.66 -6.49 -14.04
CA GLY A 150 -25.60 -5.49 -15.10
C GLY A 150 -25.00 -5.97 -16.42
N LYS A 151 -24.80 -5.02 -17.35
CA LYS A 151 -24.49 -5.29 -18.77
C LYS A 151 -23.26 -6.19 -18.96
N GLN A 152 -22.24 -6.09 -18.11
CA GLN A 152 -21.02 -6.88 -18.27
C GLN A 152 -21.25 -8.37 -18.00
N ILE A 153 -22.08 -8.70 -17.04
CA ILE A 153 -22.45 -10.09 -16.73
C ILE A 153 -23.37 -10.66 -17.82
N GLU A 154 -24.26 -9.84 -18.37
CA GLU A 154 -25.09 -10.22 -19.53
C GLU A 154 -24.21 -10.54 -20.76
N LEU A 155 -23.25 -9.67 -21.07
CA LEU A 155 -22.30 -9.88 -22.18
C LEU A 155 -21.43 -11.12 -21.96
N LEU A 156 -20.98 -11.37 -20.73
CA LEU A 156 -20.22 -12.58 -20.39
C LEU A 156 -21.03 -13.84 -20.69
N ALA A 157 -22.26 -13.90 -20.19
CA ALA A 157 -23.12 -15.06 -20.38
C ALA A 157 -23.44 -15.30 -21.84
N GLU A 158 -23.72 -14.24 -22.62
CA GLU A 158 -23.93 -14.36 -24.06
C GLU A 158 -22.64 -14.83 -24.78
N SER A 159 -21.48 -14.30 -24.42
CA SER A 159 -20.18 -14.74 -24.98
C SER A 159 -19.93 -16.24 -24.72
N ILE A 160 -20.20 -16.71 -23.50
CA ILE A 160 -20.10 -18.13 -23.14
C ILE A 160 -21.08 -18.96 -23.98
N LYS A 161 -22.33 -18.52 -24.13
CA LYS A 161 -23.33 -19.21 -24.94
C LYS A 161 -22.91 -19.32 -26.41
N GLN A 162 -22.33 -18.26 -26.98
CA GLN A 162 -21.77 -18.27 -28.32
C GLN A 162 -20.57 -19.23 -28.46
N ARG A 163 -19.70 -19.34 -27.43
CA ARG A 163 -18.65 -20.36 -27.38
C ARG A 163 -19.20 -21.78 -27.31
N MET A 164 -20.30 -22.00 -26.57
CA MET A 164 -21.01 -23.30 -26.55
C MET A 164 -21.55 -23.67 -27.92
N ASN A 165 -22.14 -22.71 -28.68
CA ASN A 165 -22.59 -22.92 -30.06
C ASN A 165 -21.38 -23.30 -30.95
N GLN A 166 -20.28 -22.58 -30.86
CA GLN A 166 -19.04 -22.87 -31.58
C GLN A 166 -18.54 -24.31 -31.36
N ILE A 167 -18.45 -24.73 -30.09
CA ILE A 167 -18.04 -26.09 -29.70
C ILE A 167 -19.01 -27.16 -30.26
N SER A 168 -20.29 -26.84 -30.32
CA SER A 168 -21.34 -27.73 -30.82
C SER A 168 -21.48 -27.74 -32.35
N GLY A 169 -20.61 -27.04 -33.08
CA GLY A 169 -20.69 -26.93 -34.55
C GLY A 169 -21.86 -26.12 -35.07
N LYS A 170 -22.50 -25.29 -34.25
CA LYS A 170 -23.58 -24.39 -34.62
C LYS A 170 -23.02 -23.03 -35.07
N GLU A 171 -23.83 -22.27 -35.79
CA GLU A 171 -23.52 -20.88 -36.11
C GLU A 171 -23.37 -20.06 -34.79
N PHE A 172 -22.35 -19.23 -34.72
CA PHE A 172 -22.06 -18.40 -33.53
C PHE A 172 -21.58 -17.01 -33.93
N SER A 173 -21.91 -16.02 -33.12
CA SER A 173 -21.43 -14.65 -33.26
C SER A 173 -21.32 -14.02 -31.87
N ILE A 174 -20.10 -13.78 -31.41
CA ILE A 174 -19.86 -13.10 -30.14
C ILE A 174 -20.16 -11.61 -30.33
N PRO A 175 -20.95 -10.95 -29.44
CA PRO A 175 -21.20 -9.52 -29.52
C PRO A 175 -19.91 -8.73 -29.60
N GLU A 176 -19.90 -7.61 -30.33
CA GLU A 176 -18.71 -6.75 -30.49
C GLU A 176 -18.14 -6.28 -29.16
N ASP A 177 -19.04 -5.88 -28.21
CA ASP A 177 -18.70 -5.51 -26.83
C ASP A 177 -18.47 -6.73 -25.92
N GLY A 178 -18.57 -7.96 -26.45
CA GLY A 178 -18.49 -9.21 -25.69
C GLY A 178 -17.04 -9.64 -25.36
N TYR A 179 -16.93 -10.80 -24.75
CA TYR A 179 -15.66 -11.37 -24.32
C TYR A 179 -15.15 -12.39 -25.34
N HIS A 180 -14.14 -12.00 -26.11
CA HIS A 180 -13.60 -12.80 -27.22
C HIS A 180 -12.47 -13.76 -26.79
N GLY A 181 -12.00 -13.71 -25.54
CA GLY A 181 -10.86 -14.48 -25.07
C GLY A 181 -11.09 -16.00 -25.12
N GLU A 182 -10.04 -16.75 -25.47
CA GLU A 182 -10.08 -18.21 -25.53
C GLU A 182 -10.26 -18.87 -24.15
N TYR A 183 -9.97 -18.13 -23.07
CA TYR A 183 -10.19 -18.59 -21.68
C TYR A 183 -11.65 -18.97 -21.37
N LEU A 184 -12.60 -18.54 -22.21
CA LEU A 184 -14.01 -18.95 -22.09
C LEU A 184 -14.30 -20.33 -22.68
N ILE A 185 -13.45 -20.87 -23.56
CA ILE A 185 -13.69 -22.15 -24.24
C ILE A 185 -13.75 -23.32 -23.27
N PRO A 186 -12.81 -23.48 -22.31
CA PRO A 186 -12.91 -24.54 -21.31
C PRO A 186 -14.20 -24.44 -20.50
N LEU A 187 -14.55 -23.24 -20.01
CA LEU A 187 -15.77 -23.01 -19.24
C LEU A 187 -17.05 -23.34 -20.04
N ALA A 188 -17.10 -22.91 -21.30
CA ALA A 188 -18.21 -23.22 -22.19
C ALA A 188 -18.38 -24.74 -22.44
N ARG A 189 -17.28 -25.48 -22.53
CA ARG A 189 -17.27 -26.94 -22.64
C ARG A 189 -17.80 -27.60 -21.37
N ASP A 190 -17.38 -27.13 -20.21
CA ASP A 190 -17.84 -27.65 -18.93
C ASP A 190 -19.33 -27.39 -18.74
N PHE A 191 -19.85 -26.23 -19.15
CA PHE A 191 -21.27 -25.93 -19.10
C PHE A 191 -22.07 -26.79 -20.05
N LEU A 192 -21.57 -27.07 -21.27
CA LEU A 192 -22.21 -28.03 -22.20
C LEU A 192 -22.30 -29.44 -21.59
N ASN A 193 -21.18 -29.92 -21.02
CA ASN A 193 -21.13 -31.25 -20.40
C ASN A 193 -22.07 -31.37 -19.19
N ALA A 194 -22.23 -30.26 -18.43
CA ALA A 194 -23.13 -30.18 -17.28
C ALA A 194 -24.61 -29.90 -17.66
N GLY A 195 -24.93 -29.73 -18.96
CA GLY A 195 -26.26 -29.40 -19.42
C GLY A 195 -26.77 -28.02 -18.99
N ILE A 196 -25.85 -27.06 -18.74
CA ILE A 196 -26.17 -25.69 -18.36
C ILE A 196 -26.38 -24.87 -19.62
N THR A 197 -27.63 -24.65 -20.03
CA THR A 197 -28.03 -23.96 -21.26
C THR A 197 -28.87 -22.71 -21.02
N ASP A 198 -29.49 -22.62 -19.86
CA ASP A 198 -30.27 -21.45 -19.44
C ASP A 198 -29.38 -20.25 -19.17
N ILE A 199 -29.75 -19.07 -19.71
CA ILE A 199 -28.90 -17.86 -19.66
C ILE A 199 -28.72 -17.33 -18.22
N GLU A 200 -29.75 -17.39 -17.39
CA GLU A 200 -29.66 -16.94 -15.99
C GLU A 200 -28.78 -17.88 -15.17
N ARG A 201 -28.85 -19.18 -15.45
CA ARG A 201 -27.94 -20.14 -14.83
C ARG A 201 -26.51 -19.97 -15.33
N ILE A 202 -26.30 -19.71 -16.63
CA ILE A 202 -24.96 -19.39 -17.18
C ILE A 202 -24.38 -18.14 -16.47
N LYS A 203 -25.14 -17.06 -16.30
CA LYS A 203 -24.70 -15.85 -15.55
C LYS A 203 -24.21 -16.21 -14.16
N LYS A 204 -25.02 -16.91 -13.40
CA LYS A 204 -24.73 -17.27 -12.01
C LYS A 204 -23.49 -18.14 -11.88
N GLU A 205 -23.42 -19.20 -12.69
CA GLU A 205 -22.31 -20.15 -12.64
C GLU A 205 -21.00 -19.54 -13.17
N ALA A 206 -21.06 -18.67 -14.18
CA ALA A 206 -19.89 -17.95 -14.68
C ALA A 206 -19.32 -16.98 -13.63
N VAL A 207 -20.17 -16.20 -12.96
CA VAL A 207 -19.74 -15.32 -11.86
C VAL A 207 -19.11 -16.16 -10.74
N HIS A 208 -19.73 -17.27 -10.35
CA HIS A 208 -19.18 -18.16 -9.32
C HIS A 208 -17.81 -18.72 -9.72
N TYR A 209 -17.67 -19.18 -10.96
CA TYR A 209 -16.42 -19.70 -11.50
C TYR A 209 -15.30 -18.67 -11.42
N PHE A 210 -15.49 -17.47 -11.99
CA PHE A 210 -14.43 -16.44 -11.98
C PHE A 210 -14.11 -15.93 -10.57
N LEU A 211 -15.10 -15.81 -9.68
CA LEU A 211 -14.84 -15.44 -8.29
C LEU A 211 -14.00 -16.48 -7.56
N SER A 212 -14.26 -17.77 -7.76
CA SER A 212 -13.45 -18.82 -7.16
C SER A 212 -12.01 -18.80 -7.68
N GLN A 213 -11.81 -18.54 -8.99
CA GLN A 213 -10.48 -18.33 -9.57
C GLN A 213 -9.77 -17.09 -8.98
N HIS A 214 -10.50 -15.97 -8.83
CA HIS A 214 -9.95 -14.76 -8.21
C HIS A 214 -9.52 -15.03 -6.76
N GLN A 215 -10.34 -15.69 -5.96
CA GLN A 215 -10.02 -16.04 -4.58
C GLN A 215 -8.79 -16.93 -4.49
N SER A 216 -8.74 -17.99 -5.32
CA SER A 216 -7.60 -18.90 -5.37
C SER A 216 -6.31 -18.17 -5.75
N MET A 217 -6.35 -17.36 -6.80
CA MET A 217 -5.18 -16.59 -7.28
C MET A 217 -4.70 -15.58 -6.24
N LEU A 218 -5.61 -14.84 -5.61
CA LEU A 218 -5.27 -13.86 -4.57
C LEU A 218 -4.70 -14.55 -3.33
N ASN A 219 -5.23 -15.69 -2.91
CA ASN A 219 -4.66 -16.48 -1.82
C ASN A 219 -3.25 -16.98 -2.15
N ASN A 220 -3.01 -17.47 -3.36
CA ASN A 220 -1.66 -17.86 -3.83
C ASN A 220 -0.71 -16.67 -3.81
N PHE A 221 -1.21 -15.47 -4.11
CA PHE A 221 -0.47 -14.21 -4.03
C PHE A 221 -0.37 -13.66 -2.61
N ARG A 222 -0.87 -14.38 -1.59
CA ARG A 222 -0.91 -14.02 -0.15
C ARG A 222 -1.73 -12.77 0.14
N VAL A 223 -2.78 -12.56 -0.63
CA VAL A 223 -3.76 -11.49 -0.44
C VAL A 223 -5.09 -12.09 -0.01
N ASN A 224 -5.53 -11.73 1.20
CA ASN A 224 -6.78 -12.23 1.78
C ASN A 224 -7.72 -11.06 2.08
N PHE A 225 -8.98 -11.21 1.67
CA PHE A 225 -10.00 -10.23 1.94
C PHE A 225 -10.88 -10.67 3.12
N LYS A 226 -11.10 -9.73 4.05
CA LYS A 226 -12.03 -9.94 5.16
C LYS A 226 -13.47 -9.90 4.69
N ASN A 227 -13.79 -8.99 3.76
CA ASN A 227 -15.13 -8.77 3.25
C ASN A 227 -15.20 -8.97 1.73
N TRP A 228 -16.22 -9.69 1.28
CA TRP A 228 -16.60 -9.86 -0.12
C TRP A 228 -18.04 -9.37 -0.27
N ILE A 229 -18.23 -8.19 -0.86
CA ILE A 229 -19.52 -7.50 -0.95
C ILE A 229 -20.06 -7.58 -2.37
N ARG A 230 -21.27 -8.10 -2.53
CA ARG A 230 -21.93 -8.21 -3.84
C ARG A 230 -22.75 -6.97 -4.15
N GLU A 231 -22.67 -6.47 -5.39
CA GLU A 231 -23.51 -5.37 -5.85
C GLU A 231 -24.99 -5.73 -5.76
N SER A 232 -25.34 -6.97 -6.14
CA SER A 232 -26.71 -7.50 -6.02
C SER A 232 -27.26 -7.42 -4.59
N GLU A 233 -26.44 -7.65 -3.56
CA GLU A 233 -26.86 -7.52 -2.17
C GLU A 233 -27.11 -6.06 -1.76
N ILE A 234 -26.27 -5.13 -2.20
CA ILE A 234 -26.44 -3.69 -1.93
C ILE A 234 -27.76 -3.20 -2.54
N ARG A 235 -28.05 -3.60 -3.77
CA ARG A 235 -29.32 -3.29 -4.45
C ARG A 235 -30.52 -3.90 -3.72
N ASN A 236 -30.46 -5.19 -3.40
CA ASN A 236 -31.57 -5.90 -2.72
C ASN A 236 -31.86 -5.38 -1.30
N LYS A 237 -30.87 -4.79 -0.62
CA LYS A 237 -31.04 -4.15 0.70
C LYS A 237 -31.64 -2.74 0.64
N GLY A 238 -32.00 -2.25 -0.54
CA GLY A 238 -32.69 -0.97 -0.72
C GLY A 238 -31.80 0.28 -0.53
N TYR A 239 -30.47 0.14 -0.62
CA TYR A 239 -29.54 1.29 -0.47
C TYR A 239 -29.73 2.31 -1.59
N VAL A 240 -30.01 1.87 -2.80
CA VAL A 240 -30.23 2.74 -3.96
C VAL A 240 -31.49 3.57 -3.76
N GLU A 241 -32.60 2.94 -3.35
CA GLU A 241 -33.89 3.60 -3.09
C GLU A 241 -33.79 4.56 -1.92
N LYS A 242 -33.04 4.21 -0.88
CA LYS A 242 -32.76 5.09 0.27
C LYS A 242 -32.08 6.39 -0.17
N ILE A 243 -31.06 6.30 -1.02
CA ILE A 243 -30.32 7.46 -1.53
C ILE A 243 -31.21 8.31 -2.45
N LEU A 244 -31.93 7.69 -3.36
CA LEU A 244 -32.86 8.39 -4.26
C LEU A 244 -33.89 9.19 -3.48
N LYS A 245 -34.41 8.59 -2.40
CA LYS A 245 -35.35 9.30 -1.50
C LYS A 245 -34.68 10.53 -0.87
N VAL A 246 -33.47 10.38 -0.30
CA VAL A 246 -32.75 11.51 0.30
C VAL A 246 -32.50 12.61 -0.72
N PHE A 247 -32.03 12.27 -1.92
CA PHE A 247 -31.78 13.26 -2.97
C PHE A 247 -33.07 13.97 -3.43
N LYS A 248 -34.18 13.24 -3.53
CA LYS A 248 -35.48 13.80 -3.88
C LYS A 248 -35.99 14.73 -2.80
N ASP A 249 -35.95 14.31 -1.53
CA ASP A 249 -36.44 15.11 -0.39
C ASP A 249 -35.64 16.42 -0.24
N ARG A 250 -34.38 16.45 -0.69
CA ARG A 250 -33.49 17.62 -0.70
C ARG A 250 -33.58 18.46 -1.98
N GLY A 251 -34.41 18.08 -2.95
CA GLY A 251 -34.53 18.79 -4.23
C GLY A 251 -33.27 18.78 -5.10
N LEU A 252 -32.43 17.75 -4.93
CA LEU A 252 -31.16 17.59 -5.66
C LEU A 252 -31.31 16.85 -6.99
N LEU A 253 -32.50 16.37 -7.33
CA LEU A 253 -32.79 15.68 -8.58
C LEU A 253 -33.53 16.60 -9.55
N PHE A 254 -33.22 16.45 -10.84
CA PHE A 254 -34.01 17.01 -11.93
C PHE A 254 -34.06 16.08 -13.14
N GLU A 255 -35.05 16.26 -14.00
CA GLU A 255 -35.20 15.48 -15.22
C GLU A 255 -34.80 16.32 -16.44
N GLN A 256 -34.02 15.74 -17.33
CA GLN A 256 -33.70 16.31 -18.63
C GLN A 256 -33.55 15.14 -19.64
N ASP A 257 -34.13 15.30 -20.85
CA ASP A 257 -34.07 14.31 -21.94
C ASP A 257 -34.48 12.88 -21.50
N ARG A 258 -35.49 12.77 -20.63
CA ARG A 258 -36.01 11.54 -20.01
C ARG A 258 -35.00 10.82 -19.11
N ALA A 259 -33.93 11.48 -18.72
CA ALA A 259 -32.96 10.96 -17.75
C ALA A 259 -33.04 11.76 -16.45
N THR A 260 -32.76 11.10 -15.32
CA THR A 260 -32.69 11.76 -14.00
C THR A 260 -31.25 12.13 -13.69
N TYR A 261 -31.04 13.38 -13.37
CA TYR A 261 -29.75 13.94 -13.01
C TYR A 261 -29.67 14.25 -11.51
N LEU A 262 -28.47 14.10 -10.94
CA LEU A 262 -28.09 14.61 -9.63
C LEU A 262 -27.33 15.93 -9.82
N LYS A 263 -27.69 16.98 -9.08
CA LYS A 263 -27.01 18.29 -9.07
C LYS A 263 -25.65 18.20 -8.38
N THR A 264 -24.71 17.53 -9.01
CA THR A 264 -23.36 17.32 -8.46
C THR A 264 -22.50 18.59 -8.53
N THR A 265 -22.85 19.55 -9.39
CA THR A 265 -22.20 20.86 -9.46
C THR A 265 -22.34 21.67 -8.17
N ASP A 266 -23.44 21.52 -7.42
CA ASP A 266 -23.65 22.15 -6.11
C ASP A 266 -22.63 21.65 -5.06
N PHE A 267 -21.93 20.54 -5.35
CA PHE A 267 -20.97 19.88 -4.47
C PHE A 267 -19.55 19.81 -5.06
N ASN A 268 -19.21 20.76 -5.95
CA ASN A 268 -17.88 20.91 -6.59
C ASN A 268 -17.53 19.85 -7.65
N ASP A 269 -18.52 19.19 -8.27
CA ASP A 269 -18.25 18.43 -9.50
C ASP A 269 -18.22 19.38 -10.73
N THR A 270 -17.64 18.93 -11.82
CA THR A 270 -17.48 19.72 -13.06
C THR A 270 -18.77 19.85 -13.88
N ARG A 271 -19.73 18.94 -13.68
CA ARG A 271 -21.05 18.91 -14.34
C ARG A 271 -22.02 18.07 -13.52
N ASP A 272 -23.31 18.28 -13.72
CA ASP A 272 -24.35 17.41 -13.17
C ASP A 272 -24.31 16.01 -13.80
N ARG A 273 -24.63 14.99 -13.02
CA ARG A 273 -24.46 13.61 -13.43
C ARG A 273 -25.79 12.89 -13.62
N VAL A 274 -25.92 12.19 -14.74
CA VAL A 274 -27.02 11.24 -14.92
C VAL A 274 -26.86 10.12 -13.92
N ILE A 275 -27.89 9.86 -13.12
CA ILE A 275 -27.96 8.74 -12.18
C ILE A 275 -28.96 7.68 -12.64
N ILE A 276 -29.99 8.07 -13.41
CA ILE A 276 -30.92 7.16 -14.07
C ILE A 276 -30.97 7.53 -15.55
N THR A 277 -30.73 6.58 -16.43
CA THR A 277 -30.75 6.76 -17.89
C THR A 277 -32.17 6.84 -18.41
N LYS A 278 -32.36 7.31 -19.66
CA LYS A 278 -33.65 7.34 -20.36
C LYS A 278 -34.36 5.97 -20.46
N ASP A 279 -33.59 4.89 -20.37
CA ASP A 279 -34.09 3.51 -20.40
C ASP A 279 -34.34 2.98 -18.97
N ASN A 280 -34.45 3.88 -18.00
CA ASN A 280 -34.72 3.61 -16.58
C ASN A 280 -33.69 2.66 -15.93
N ARG A 281 -32.41 2.75 -16.34
CA ARG A 281 -31.28 2.01 -15.77
C ARG A 281 -30.41 2.91 -14.92
N TYR A 282 -29.93 2.39 -13.80
CA TYR A 282 -28.94 3.12 -12.95
C TYR A 282 -27.61 3.23 -13.69
N THR A 283 -26.98 4.41 -13.61
CA THR A 283 -25.57 4.60 -13.99
C THR A 283 -24.68 4.08 -12.88
N TYR A 284 -23.37 3.93 -13.14
CA TYR A 284 -22.41 3.43 -12.14
C TYR A 284 -22.35 4.29 -10.86
N LEU A 285 -22.56 5.60 -10.97
CA LEU A 285 -22.45 6.53 -9.85
C LEU A 285 -23.41 6.21 -8.71
N LEU A 286 -24.66 5.85 -9.02
CA LEU A 286 -25.68 5.64 -7.99
C LEU A 286 -25.42 4.37 -7.14
N PRO A 287 -25.11 3.20 -7.72
CA PRO A 287 -24.63 2.05 -6.96
C PRO A 287 -23.35 2.32 -6.17
N ASP A 288 -22.42 3.12 -6.71
CA ASP A 288 -21.18 3.47 -6.03
C ASP A 288 -21.44 4.28 -4.75
N ILE A 289 -22.30 5.29 -4.82
CA ILE A 289 -22.72 6.06 -3.64
C ILE A 289 -23.43 5.14 -2.64
N ALA A 290 -24.30 4.24 -3.11
CA ALA A 290 -25.01 3.27 -2.27
C ALA A 290 -24.07 2.33 -1.53
N TYR A 291 -23.05 1.87 -2.20
CA TYR A 291 -22.02 1.02 -1.62
C TYR A 291 -21.16 1.76 -0.58
N HIS A 292 -20.77 3.01 -0.84
CA HIS A 292 -20.06 3.83 0.15
C HIS A 292 -20.92 4.15 1.37
N LEU A 293 -22.23 4.41 1.18
CA LEU A 293 -23.16 4.54 2.30
C LEU A 293 -23.23 3.26 3.15
N ASN A 294 -23.25 2.08 2.52
CA ASN A 294 -23.18 0.80 3.23
C ASN A 294 -21.91 0.65 4.07
N LYS A 295 -20.74 1.06 3.57
CA LYS A 295 -19.49 1.06 4.35
C LYS A 295 -19.61 1.94 5.58
N ILE A 296 -20.13 3.15 5.43
CA ILE A 296 -20.32 4.10 6.54
C ILE A 296 -21.29 3.53 7.58
N GLU A 297 -22.39 2.93 7.16
CA GLU A 297 -23.37 2.31 8.07
C GLU A 297 -22.86 1.05 8.79
N ARG A 298 -21.80 0.42 8.27
CA ARG A 298 -21.04 -0.62 8.99
C ARG A 298 -20.06 -0.06 10.01
N ASN A 299 -20.14 1.26 10.32
CA ASN A 299 -19.32 1.98 11.28
C ASN A 299 -17.83 2.05 10.93
N TYR A 300 -17.47 2.10 9.65
CA TYR A 300 -16.14 2.52 9.24
C TYR A 300 -16.03 4.04 9.32
N GLN A 301 -14.99 4.51 10.01
CA GLN A 301 -14.75 5.94 10.26
C GLN A 301 -13.91 6.58 9.17
N PHE A 302 -13.20 5.77 8.41
CA PHE A 302 -12.40 6.21 7.28
C PHE A 302 -12.44 5.13 6.17
N LEU A 303 -12.61 5.59 4.95
CA LEU A 303 -12.71 4.72 3.76
C LEU A 303 -11.52 5.00 2.84
N ILE A 304 -10.91 3.94 2.36
CA ILE A 304 -9.87 3.99 1.32
C ILE A 304 -10.34 3.14 0.16
N THR A 305 -10.41 3.72 -1.04
CA THR A 305 -10.74 3.00 -2.27
C THR A 305 -9.56 3.11 -3.24
N ILE A 306 -9.01 1.97 -3.63
CA ILE A 306 -7.85 1.88 -4.52
C ILE A 306 -8.35 1.50 -5.92
N LEU A 307 -8.11 2.38 -6.89
CA LEU A 307 -8.61 2.28 -8.26
C LEU A 307 -7.48 2.33 -9.29
N GLY A 308 -7.76 1.85 -10.50
CA GLY A 308 -6.92 2.08 -11.66
C GLY A 308 -7.12 3.49 -12.26
N PRO A 309 -6.24 3.93 -13.19
CA PRO A 309 -6.30 5.26 -13.80
C PRO A 309 -7.53 5.47 -14.70
N ASP A 310 -8.18 4.40 -15.17
CA ASP A 310 -9.41 4.42 -15.93
C ASP A 310 -10.61 4.97 -15.15
N HIS A 311 -10.55 4.99 -13.81
CA HIS A 311 -11.59 5.53 -12.92
C HIS A 311 -11.44 7.03 -12.58
N LEU A 312 -10.39 7.72 -13.04
CA LEU A 312 -10.12 9.14 -12.72
C LEU A 312 -11.32 10.06 -12.97
N GLY A 313 -12.07 9.83 -14.06
CA GLY A 313 -13.23 10.65 -14.42
C GLY A 313 -14.46 10.54 -13.51
N GLN A 314 -14.46 9.57 -12.58
CA GLN A 314 -15.59 9.30 -11.68
C GLN A 314 -15.34 9.82 -10.25
N ILE A 315 -14.12 10.20 -9.93
CA ILE A 315 -13.71 10.56 -8.56
C ILE A 315 -14.50 11.77 -8.03
N SER A 316 -14.55 12.86 -8.81
CA SER A 316 -15.25 14.10 -8.41
C SER A 316 -16.74 13.86 -8.16
N SER A 317 -17.36 13.02 -9.00
CA SER A 317 -18.79 12.72 -8.86
C SER A 317 -19.11 11.86 -7.65
N LEU A 318 -18.24 10.93 -7.27
CA LEU A 318 -18.40 10.15 -6.04
C LEU A 318 -18.28 11.03 -4.79
N TYR A 319 -17.27 11.91 -4.73
CA TYR A 319 -17.15 12.88 -3.64
C TYR A 319 -18.37 13.81 -3.55
N ALA A 320 -18.86 14.31 -4.71
CA ALA A 320 -20.06 15.13 -4.76
C ALA A 320 -21.30 14.36 -4.26
N GLY A 321 -21.46 13.10 -4.64
CA GLY A 321 -22.55 12.24 -4.19
C GLY A 321 -22.55 12.01 -2.67
N LEU A 322 -21.38 11.81 -2.06
CA LEU A 322 -21.24 11.66 -0.61
C LEU A 322 -21.49 12.99 0.12
N LYS A 323 -21.04 14.13 -0.42
CA LYS A 323 -21.36 15.45 0.10
C LYS A 323 -22.86 15.75 0.03
N ALA A 324 -23.53 15.31 -1.03
CA ALA A 324 -24.99 15.43 -1.17
C ALA A 324 -25.76 14.62 -0.12
N LEU A 325 -25.11 13.66 0.54
CA LEU A 325 -25.57 12.92 1.71
C LEU A 325 -25.08 13.49 3.05
N ASP A 326 -24.48 14.70 3.08
CA ASP A 326 -23.89 15.40 4.23
C ASP A 326 -22.64 14.75 4.82
N TYR A 327 -21.98 13.86 4.08
CA TYR A 327 -20.69 13.33 4.53
C TYR A 327 -19.54 14.29 4.17
N LYS A 328 -18.60 14.43 5.10
CA LYS A 328 -17.41 15.26 4.87
C LYS A 328 -16.47 14.57 3.89
N GLU A 329 -15.79 15.37 3.07
CA GLU A 329 -14.83 14.86 2.06
C GLU A 329 -13.72 13.98 2.66
N ASN A 330 -13.29 14.28 3.87
CA ASN A 330 -12.22 13.56 4.56
C ASN A 330 -12.61 12.16 5.06
N ILE A 331 -13.86 11.71 4.87
CA ILE A 331 -14.28 10.34 5.18
C ILE A 331 -13.73 9.32 4.17
N LEU A 332 -13.46 9.77 2.93
CA LEU A 332 -13.00 8.93 1.83
C LEU A 332 -11.64 9.42 1.30
N LYS A 333 -10.74 8.49 1.09
CA LYS A 333 -9.50 8.67 0.32
C LYS A 333 -9.50 7.74 -0.88
N ILE A 334 -9.44 8.31 -2.07
CA ILE A 334 -9.24 7.54 -3.30
C ILE A 334 -7.74 7.57 -3.64
N ILE A 335 -7.19 6.39 -3.93
CA ILE A 335 -5.79 6.20 -4.33
C ILE A 335 -5.79 5.60 -5.73
N ILE A 336 -5.07 6.24 -6.65
CA ILE A 336 -4.89 5.72 -8.00
C ILE A 336 -3.57 4.96 -8.08
N VAL A 337 -3.64 3.67 -8.41
CA VAL A 337 -2.47 2.84 -8.67
C VAL A 337 -2.25 2.80 -10.17
N GLN A 338 -1.11 3.35 -10.61
CA GLN A 338 -0.73 3.46 -12.02
C GLN A 338 -0.40 2.10 -12.65
N GLU A 339 -0.37 2.07 -13.97
CA GLU A 339 -0.14 0.87 -14.78
C GLU A 339 1.23 0.22 -14.54
N VAL A 340 1.28 -1.08 -14.84
CA VAL A 340 2.50 -1.89 -14.88
C VAL A 340 2.86 -2.16 -16.34
N LYS A 341 4.12 -1.91 -16.70
CA LYS A 341 4.70 -2.32 -17.97
C LYS A 341 5.73 -3.40 -17.73
N LEU A 342 5.63 -4.52 -18.43
CA LEU A 342 6.62 -5.58 -18.34
C LEU A 342 7.77 -5.32 -19.31
N LYS A 343 9.00 -5.60 -18.85
CA LYS A 343 10.23 -5.50 -19.63
C LYS A 343 10.96 -6.83 -19.61
N ARG A 344 11.42 -7.29 -20.79
CA ARG A 344 12.25 -8.49 -20.97
C ARG A 344 13.31 -8.19 -22.01
N ASP A 345 14.56 -8.60 -21.80
CA ASP A 345 15.71 -8.32 -22.68
C ASP A 345 15.81 -6.82 -23.05
N GLY A 346 15.55 -5.94 -22.07
CA GLY A 346 15.55 -4.50 -22.27
C GLY A 346 14.37 -3.93 -23.08
N LYS A 347 13.41 -4.73 -23.55
CA LYS A 347 12.26 -4.34 -24.37
C LYS A 347 10.94 -4.47 -23.63
N TYR A 348 10.01 -3.55 -23.88
CA TYR A 348 8.65 -3.66 -23.35
C TYR A 348 7.86 -4.75 -24.06
N ILE A 349 7.15 -5.56 -23.28
CA ILE A 349 6.20 -6.55 -23.79
C ILE A 349 4.88 -5.83 -24.08
N PRO A 350 4.37 -5.85 -25.31
CA PRO A 350 3.12 -5.20 -25.65
C PRO A 350 1.94 -5.92 -24.99
N MET A 351 1.05 -5.15 -24.35
CA MET A 351 -0.18 -5.65 -23.74
C MET A 351 -1.37 -4.90 -24.33
N SER A 352 -2.42 -5.62 -24.74
CA SER A 352 -3.65 -5.03 -25.26
C SER A 352 -4.87 -5.83 -24.81
N LYS A 353 -5.73 -5.22 -24.00
CA LYS A 353 -7.03 -5.81 -23.61
C LYS A 353 -7.92 -6.10 -24.83
N ARG A 354 -7.91 -5.23 -25.86
CA ARG A 354 -8.73 -5.39 -27.07
C ARG A 354 -8.25 -6.53 -27.97
N ALA A 355 -6.93 -6.77 -28.01
CA ALA A 355 -6.34 -7.86 -28.80
C ALA A 355 -6.34 -9.22 -28.06
N GLY A 356 -6.83 -9.29 -26.82
CA GLY A 356 -6.76 -10.50 -26.00
C GLY A 356 -5.34 -10.87 -25.53
N THR A 357 -4.36 -9.99 -25.74
CA THR A 357 -2.96 -10.18 -25.34
C THR A 357 -2.70 -9.42 -24.03
N PHE A 358 -3.21 -9.91 -22.91
CA PHE A 358 -2.84 -9.41 -21.60
C PHE A 358 -2.15 -10.53 -20.81
N ILE A 359 -1.17 -10.15 -20.00
CA ILE A 359 -0.46 -11.08 -19.15
C ILE A 359 -1.23 -11.17 -17.83
N THR A 360 -1.58 -12.38 -17.45
CA THR A 360 -2.27 -12.64 -16.19
C THR A 360 -1.31 -12.59 -15.01
N LEU A 361 -1.85 -12.42 -13.81
CA LEU A 361 -1.05 -12.59 -12.58
C LEU A 361 -0.50 -14.01 -12.48
N GLU A 362 -1.27 -15.00 -12.93
CA GLU A 362 -0.84 -16.41 -12.97
C GLU A 362 0.38 -16.61 -13.87
N ASP A 363 0.38 -16.03 -15.08
CA ASP A 363 1.54 -16.08 -15.99
C ASP A 363 2.79 -15.51 -15.33
N LEU A 364 2.65 -14.39 -14.62
CA LEU A 364 3.76 -13.79 -13.89
C LEU A 364 4.26 -14.72 -12.77
N LEU A 365 3.36 -15.29 -11.98
CA LEU A 365 3.73 -16.12 -10.83
C LEU A 365 4.28 -17.50 -11.22
N ASN A 366 4.00 -17.97 -12.44
CA ASN A 366 4.63 -19.16 -13.02
C ASN A 366 6.12 -18.94 -13.32
N GLU A 367 6.54 -17.68 -13.53
CA GLU A 367 7.94 -17.33 -13.84
C GLU A 367 8.69 -16.69 -12.66
N ILE A 368 8.00 -15.93 -11.83
CA ILE A 368 8.56 -15.07 -10.77
C ILE A 368 7.97 -15.46 -9.42
N PRO A 369 8.78 -15.73 -8.40
CA PRO A 369 8.30 -16.03 -7.05
C PRO A 369 7.41 -14.91 -6.48
N VAL A 370 6.45 -15.30 -5.61
CA VAL A 370 5.51 -14.36 -4.97
C VAL A 370 6.22 -13.24 -4.23
N ASP A 371 7.28 -13.53 -3.46
CA ASP A 371 8.05 -12.53 -2.72
C ASP A 371 8.63 -11.47 -3.66
N VAL A 372 9.23 -11.91 -4.75
CA VAL A 372 9.82 -11.03 -5.76
C VAL A 372 8.74 -10.19 -6.43
N SER A 373 7.65 -10.82 -6.88
CA SER A 373 6.53 -10.13 -7.54
C SER A 373 5.93 -9.05 -6.63
N ARG A 374 5.65 -9.38 -5.35
CA ARG A 374 5.10 -8.42 -4.39
C ARG A 374 6.04 -7.25 -4.12
N PHE A 375 7.31 -7.55 -3.85
CA PHE A 375 8.31 -6.53 -3.56
C PHE A 375 8.48 -5.55 -4.74
N PHE A 376 8.61 -6.08 -5.97
CA PHE A 376 8.76 -5.27 -7.17
C PHE A 376 7.52 -4.38 -7.42
N PHE A 377 6.31 -4.90 -7.25
CA PHE A 377 5.08 -4.11 -7.35
C PHE A 377 5.05 -2.92 -6.37
N LEU A 378 5.72 -3.06 -5.23
CA LEU A 378 5.75 -2.07 -4.16
C LEU A 378 6.98 -1.15 -4.19
N MET A 379 7.90 -1.30 -5.15
CA MET A 379 9.11 -0.44 -5.22
C MET A 379 8.85 0.97 -5.75
N ARG A 380 7.63 1.28 -6.19
CA ARG A 380 7.28 2.60 -6.72
C ARG A 380 6.02 3.11 -6.06
N SER A 381 5.94 4.45 -5.91
CA SER A 381 4.73 5.13 -5.47
C SER A 381 3.52 4.74 -6.30
N SER A 382 2.33 4.75 -5.69
CA SER A 382 1.06 4.49 -6.36
C SER A 382 0.87 5.35 -7.61
N SER A 383 1.30 6.60 -7.56
CA SER A 383 1.17 7.59 -8.63
C SER A 383 2.15 7.44 -9.79
N GLN A 384 3.14 6.56 -9.67
CA GLN A 384 4.16 6.34 -10.71
C GLN A 384 3.88 5.06 -11.50
N HIS A 385 4.11 5.11 -12.82
CA HIS A 385 4.16 3.90 -13.64
C HIS A 385 5.26 2.96 -13.14
N LEU A 386 5.00 1.67 -13.21
CA LEU A 386 5.96 0.65 -12.81
C LEU A 386 6.47 -0.10 -14.04
N ASP A 387 7.76 0.04 -14.33
CA ASP A 387 8.47 -0.85 -15.23
C ASP A 387 8.93 -2.08 -14.45
N PHE A 388 8.26 -3.21 -14.68
CA PHE A 388 8.59 -4.48 -14.03
C PHE A 388 9.59 -5.22 -14.92
N ASP A 389 10.84 -5.25 -14.50
CA ASP A 389 11.94 -5.91 -15.21
C ASP A 389 11.98 -7.40 -14.82
N LEU A 390 11.59 -8.27 -15.77
CA LEU A 390 11.52 -9.72 -15.58
C LEU A 390 12.91 -10.34 -15.43
N ASP A 391 13.91 -9.79 -16.11
CA ASP A 391 15.27 -10.32 -16.06
C ASP A 391 15.90 -10.05 -14.69
N LEU A 392 15.75 -8.82 -14.19
CA LEU A 392 16.17 -8.46 -12.85
C LEU A 392 15.40 -9.27 -11.78
N ALA A 393 14.09 -9.47 -11.98
CA ALA A 393 13.25 -10.22 -11.06
C ALA A 393 13.64 -11.71 -10.97
N LYS A 394 14.15 -12.31 -12.06
CA LYS A 394 14.66 -13.69 -12.09
C LYS A 394 16.07 -13.84 -11.52
N ASN A 395 16.81 -12.74 -11.42
CA ASN A 395 18.19 -12.79 -10.97
C ASN A 395 18.27 -13.14 -9.48
N VAL A 396 19.01 -14.21 -9.15
CA VAL A 396 19.27 -14.63 -7.76
C VAL A 396 20.63 -14.09 -7.33
N SER A 397 20.75 -12.77 -7.22
CA SER A 397 21.98 -12.07 -6.85
C SER A 397 21.68 -10.81 -6.02
N GLU A 398 22.75 -10.15 -5.56
CA GLU A 398 22.67 -8.88 -4.81
C GLU A 398 22.06 -7.73 -5.61
N GLU A 399 21.97 -7.83 -6.94
CA GLU A 399 21.30 -6.86 -7.79
C GLU A 399 19.77 -6.90 -7.61
N ASN A 400 19.20 -8.06 -7.25
CA ASN A 400 17.79 -8.19 -6.93
C ASN A 400 17.53 -7.72 -5.50
N PRO A 401 16.78 -6.65 -5.30
CA PRO A 401 16.59 -6.04 -3.99
C PRO A 401 15.91 -6.96 -2.98
N VAL A 402 15.10 -7.91 -3.43
CA VAL A 402 14.43 -8.89 -2.55
C VAL A 402 15.44 -9.84 -1.96
N TYR A 403 16.24 -10.46 -2.82
CA TYR A 403 17.30 -11.36 -2.38
C TYR A 403 18.33 -10.65 -1.51
N TYR A 404 18.65 -9.40 -1.82
CA TYR A 404 19.57 -8.59 -1.02
C TYR A 404 19.07 -8.42 0.43
N VAL A 405 17.79 -8.13 0.62
CA VAL A 405 17.17 -8.00 1.95
C VAL A 405 17.04 -9.36 2.64
N GLN A 406 16.59 -10.39 1.93
CA GLN A 406 16.46 -11.75 2.47
C GLN A 406 17.83 -12.32 2.86
N TYR A 407 18.86 -12.07 2.06
CA TYR A 407 20.22 -12.48 2.38
C TYR A 407 20.76 -11.83 3.66
N ALA A 408 20.46 -10.53 3.89
CA ALA A 408 20.80 -9.87 5.15
C ALA A 408 20.19 -10.60 6.35
N TYR A 409 18.90 -10.93 6.27
CA TYR A 409 18.19 -11.68 7.31
C TYR A 409 18.79 -13.09 7.52
N ALA A 410 18.95 -13.87 6.47
CA ALA A 410 19.51 -15.23 6.54
C ALA A 410 20.95 -15.22 7.12
N ARG A 411 21.75 -14.22 6.75
CA ARG A 411 23.10 -14.04 7.30
C ARG A 411 23.06 -13.76 8.80
N ILE A 412 22.19 -12.89 9.26
CA ILE A 412 22.02 -12.60 10.69
C ILE A 412 21.60 -13.87 11.44
N MET A 413 20.64 -14.63 10.92
CA MET A 413 20.19 -15.88 11.56
C MET A 413 21.30 -16.92 11.65
N SER A 414 22.14 -17.02 10.61
CA SER A 414 23.32 -17.88 10.62
C SER A 414 24.35 -17.47 11.68
N ILE A 415 24.58 -16.16 11.87
CA ILE A 415 25.50 -15.66 12.92
C ILE A 415 24.94 -15.94 14.30
N ILE A 416 23.67 -15.71 14.54
CA ILE A 416 23.01 -15.99 15.82
C ILE A 416 23.10 -17.48 16.15
N LYS A 417 22.84 -18.35 15.17
CA LYS A 417 22.98 -19.80 15.34
C LYS A 417 24.42 -20.20 15.70
N PHE A 418 25.40 -19.69 14.97
CA PHE A 418 26.82 -19.96 15.24
C PHE A 418 27.23 -19.48 16.65
N ALA A 419 26.74 -18.31 17.08
CA ALA A 419 27.01 -17.82 18.43
C ALA A 419 26.38 -18.73 19.50
N SER A 420 25.16 -19.18 19.29
CA SER A 420 24.49 -20.14 20.19
C SER A 420 25.26 -21.48 20.31
N GLU A 421 25.78 -22.00 19.20
CA GLU A 421 26.62 -23.22 19.18
C GLU A 421 27.95 -23.04 19.98
N LYS A 422 28.40 -21.79 20.13
CA LYS A 422 29.56 -21.42 20.95
C LYS A 422 29.20 -21.09 22.41
N GLY A 423 27.92 -21.21 22.80
CA GLY A 423 27.47 -21.00 24.19
C GLY A 423 26.99 -19.57 24.49
N PHE A 424 26.94 -18.66 23.51
CA PHE A 424 26.39 -17.33 23.71
C PHE A 424 24.86 -17.40 23.74
N ILE A 425 24.27 -17.10 24.89
CA ILE A 425 22.82 -17.05 25.07
C ILE A 425 22.39 -15.59 25.08
N LEU A 426 21.65 -15.18 24.03
CA LEU A 426 21.12 -13.83 23.92
C LEU A 426 20.12 -13.55 25.05
N ASN A 427 20.42 -12.51 25.83
CA ASN A 427 19.49 -11.89 26.76
C ASN A 427 19.31 -10.41 26.36
N ASP A 428 18.30 -9.74 26.90
CA ASP A 428 18.05 -8.32 26.60
C ASP A 428 18.85 -7.36 27.53
N GLU A 429 19.54 -7.91 28.54
CA GLU A 429 20.42 -7.15 29.45
C GLU A 429 21.86 -7.17 28.90
N VAL A 430 22.13 -6.27 27.95
CA VAL A 430 23.47 -6.14 27.33
C VAL A 430 24.08 -4.76 27.58
N ALA A 431 25.41 -4.77 27.76
CA ALA A 431 26.20 -3.55 27.93
C ALA A 431 26.45 -2.90 26.56
N LEU A 432 25.52 -2.05 26.10
CA LEU A 432 25.65 -1.36 24.82
C LEU A 432 26.74 -0.25 24.83
N ASP A 433 27.37 0.04 25.96
CA ASP A 433 28.47 1.02 26.04
C ASP A 433 29.69 0.62 25.20
N LEU A 434 29.84 -0.67 24.93
CA LEU A 434 30.88 -1.21 24.05
C LEU A 434 30.65 -0.92 22.57
N ILE A 435 29.42 -0.58 22.17
CA ILE A 435 29.08 -0.13 20.81
C ILE A 435 29.57 1.30 20.63
N LYS A 436 30.64 1.49 19.86
CA LYS A 436 31.33 2.80 19.69
C LYS A 436 31.64 3.11 18.25
N GLU A 437 31.71 2.10 17.39
CA GLU A 437 32.08 2.29 15.99
C GLU A 437 30.99 3.01 15.22
N LYS A 438 31.41 3.81 14.23
CA LYS A 438 30.49 4.61 13.42
C LYS A 438 29.41 3.75 12.77
N GLU A 439 29.78 2.63 12.19
CA GLU A 439 28.89 1.71 11.48
C GLU A 439 27.87 1.03 12.43
N GLU A 440 28.28 0.76 13.66
CA GLU A 440 27.40 0.24 14.71
C GLU A 440 26.33 1.29 15.10
N LEU A 441 26.76 2.55 15.31
CA LEU A 441 25.88 3.66 15.64
C LEU A 441 24.94 4.00 14.46
N ASP A 442 25.43 3.95 13.23
CA ASP A 442 24.62 4.19 12.02
C ASP A 442 23.55 3.11 11.87
N LEU A 443 23.86 1.84 12.14
CA LEU A 443 22.88 0.76 12.16
C LEU A 443 21.82 0.98 13.25
N MET A 444 22.24 1.37 14.45
CA MET A 444 21.34 1.68 15.57
C MET A 444 20.39 2.83 15.23
N LYS A 445 20.90 3.93 14.66
CA LYS A 445 20.10 5.07 14.19
C LYS A 445 19.07 4.65 13.14
N TYR A 446 19.47 3.78 12.20
CA TYR A 446 18.59 3.36 11.13
C TYR A 446 17.47 2.46 11.65
N ILE A 447 17.76 1.55 12.58
CA ILE A 447 16.72 0.74 13.26
C ILE A 447 15.70 1.65 13.96
N LEU A 448 16.15 2.69 14.68
CA LEU A 448 15.25 3.62 15.38
C LEU A 448 14.35 4.45 14.44
N ARG A 449 14.66 4.55 13.15
CA ARG A 449 13.80 5.17 12.12
C ARG A 449 12.63 4.30 11.69
N TRP A 450 12.58 3.03 12.10
CA TRP A 450 11.55 2.09 11.67
C TRP A 450 10.13 2.60 11.92
N GLU A 451 9.83 2.96 13.17
CA GLU A 451 8.49 3.41 13.55
C GLU A 451 8.10 4.75 12.88
N GLU A 452 9.08 5.59 12.57
CA GLU A 452 8.88 6.82 11.80
C GLU A 452 8.58 6.53 10.33
N THR A 453 9.23 5.50 9.77
CA THR A 453 8.95 5.05 8.40
C THR A 453 7.54 4.49 8.29
N VAL A 454 7.09 3.71 9.29
CA VAL A 454 5.70 3.23 9.35
C VAL A 454 4.71 4.40 9.46
N GLU A 455 4.99 5.38 10.33
CA GLU A 455 4.18 6.60 10.46
C GLU A 455 4.06 7.34 9.12
N ASP A 456 5.17 7.50 8.41
CA ASP A 456 5.20 8.19 7.12
C ASP A 456 4.48 7.37 6.03
N ALA A 457 4.64 6.05 6.01
CA ALA A 457 3.93 5.16 5.09
C ALA A 457 2.41 5.23 5.28
N VAL A 458 1.94 5.30 6.53
CA VAL A 458 0.51 5.48 6.85
C VAL A 458 0.02 6.86 6.44
N LYS A 459 0.73 7.94 6.79
CA LYS A 459 0.31 9.33 6.50
C LYS A 459 0.23 9.61 5.01
N ASN A 460 1.11 9.01 4.23
CA ASN A 460 1.15 9.18 2.78
C ASN A 460 0.36 8.10 2.04
N PHE A 461 -0.11 7.03 2.72
CA PHE A 461 -0.71 5.85 2.11
C PHE A 461 0.21 5.17 1.08
N GLU A 462 1.51 5.06 1.39
CA GLU A 462 2.52 4.63 0.42
C GLU A 462 3.41 3.49 0.96
N PRO A 463 3.06 2.23 0.67
CA PRO A 463 3.84 1.06 1.09
C PRO A 463 5.28 1.01 0.56
N PHE A 464 5.60 1.71 -0.57
CA PHE A 464 6.96 1.74 -1.11
C PHE A 464 8.00 2.25 -0.11
N MET A 465 7.60 3.05 0.87
CA MET A 465 8.50 3.56 1.91
C MET A 465 9.10 2.43 2.74
N ILE A 466 8.34 1.34 2.94
CA ILE A 466 8.83 0.14 3.64
C ILE A 466 9.88 -0.59 2.80
N THR A 467 9.66 -0.77 1.50
CA THR A 467 10.65 -1.45 0.63
C THR A 467 11.98 -0.68 0.56
N TYR A 468 11.92 0.65 0.44
CA TYR A 468 13.12 1.49 0.45
C TYR A 468 13.86 1.45 1.78
N TYR A 469 13.12 1.47 2.89
CA TYR A 469 13.70 1.34 4.22
C TYR A 469 14.43 -0.01 4.37
N LEU A 470 13.80 -1.11 3.96
CA LEU A 470 14.40 -2.46 4.06
C LEU A 470 15.70 -2.57 3.26
N ILE A 471 15.72 -2.05 2.03
CA ILE A 471 16.94 -2.01 1.20
C ILE A 471 18.03 -1.18 1.90
N GLY A 472 17.68 -0.05 2.48
CA GLY A 472 18.58 0.81 3.23
C GLY A 472 19.15 0.11 4.48
N LEU A 473 18.29 -0.56 5.25
CA LEU A 473 18.70 -1.30 6.44
C LEU A 473 19.64 -2.46 6.10
N ALA A 474 19.31 -3.23 5.07
CA ALA A 474 20.19 -4.31 4.59
C ALA A 474 21.56 -3.78 4.16
N ARG A 475 21.61 -2.65 3.43
CA ARG A 475 22.87 -2.01 3.01
C ARG A 475 23.74 -1.59 4.20
N ILE A 476 23.16 -0.96 5.21
CA ILE A 476 23.89 -0.53 6.41
C ILE A 476 24.38 -1.74 7.19
N PHE A 477 23.56 -2.79 7.32
CA PHE A 477 23.96 -4.04 7.96
C PHE A 477 25.14 -4.70 7.22
N HIS A 478 25.10 -4.82 5.89
CA HIS A 478 26.19 -5.42 5.11
C HIS A 478 27.49 -4.64 5.26
N HIS A 479 27.41 -3.29 5.28
CA HIS A 479 28.58 -2.44 5.49
C HIS A 479 29.18 -2.62 6.90
N PHE A 480 28.37 -2.71 7.93
CA PHE A 480 28.80 -3.05 9.29
C PHE A 480 29.47 -4.44 9.32
N TYR A 481 28.80 -5.46 8.76
CA TYR A 481 29.27 -6.85 8.81
C TYR A 481 30.57 -7.08 8.04
N GLN A 482 30.84 -6.33 6.97
CA GLN A 482 32.11 -6.38 6.22
C GLN A 482 33.28 -5.89 7.04
N LYS A 483 33.07 -4.94 7.96
CA LYS A 483 34.14 -4.30 8.75
C LYS A 483 34.39 -4.99 10.09
N TYR A 484 33.35 -5.50 10.71
CA TYR A 484 33.41 -5.96 12.10
C TYR A 484 32.89 -7.39 12.25
N ARG A 485 33.66 -8.21 12.98
CA ARG A 485 33.21 -9.54 13.39
C ARG A 485 32.20 -9.40 14.54
N VAL A 486 31.06 -10.04 14.43
CA VAL A 486 30.04 -10.05 15.49
C VAL A 486 30.50 -10.92 16.66
N VAL A 487 30.94 -12.15 16.37
CA VAL A 487 31.46 -13.08 17.37
C VAL A 487 32.99 -12.92 17.43
N SER A 488 33.50 -12.46 18.57
CA SER A 488 34.91 -12.18 18.84
C SER A 488 35.36 -12.83 20.16
N ASP A 489 36.61 -12.65 20.55
CA ASP A 489 37.15 -13.14 21.82
C ASP A 489 36.66 -12.32 23.02
N ASP A 490 36.16 -11.10 22.79
CA ASP A 490 35.46 -10.26 23.79
C ASP A 490 33.99 -10.66 23.87
N GLU A 491 33.64 -11.40 24.92
CA GLU A 491 32.28 -11.90 25.15
C GLU A 491 31.27 -10.77 25.30
N SER A 492 31.62 -9.70 26.01
CA SER A 492 30.72 -8.57 26.26
C SER A 492 30.43 -7.78 24.98
N LEU A 493 31.45 -7.56 24.14
CA LEU A 493 31.30 -6.94 22.82
C LEU A 493 30.49 -7.84 21.87
N THR A 494 30.75 -9.17 21.91
CA THR A 494 29.98 -10.16 21.16
C THR A 494 28.50 -10.08 21.49
N MET A 495 28.15 -10.06 22.80
CA MET A 495 26.74 -9.94 23.22
C MET A 495 26.09 -8.64 22.78
N ALA A 496 26.80 -7.51 22.86
CA ALA A 496 26.31 -6.21 22.41
C ALA A 496 26.04 -6.20 20.88
N ARG A 497 26.94 -6.77 20.07
CA ARG A 497 26.78 -6.89 18.62
C ARG A 497 25.68 -7.87 18.24
N LEU A 498 25.56 -8.99 18.95
CA LEU A 498 24.47 -9.96 18.75
C LEU A 498 23.09 -9.32 19.01
N PHE A 499 22.97 -8.50 20.06
CA PHE A 499 21.76 -7.74 20.33
C PHE A 499 21.42 -6.80 19.16
N LEU A 500 22.40 -6.06 18.66
CA LEU A 500 22.20 -5.10 17.55
C LEU A 500 21.74 -5.79 16.27
N ILE A 501 22.35 -6.92 15.88
CA ILE A 501 21.95 -7.65 14.69
C ILE A 501 20.62 -8.39 14.89
N LYS A 502 20.28 -8.86 16.11
CA LYS A 502 18.96 -9.39 16.43
C LYS A 502 17.89 -8.35 16.18
N LYS A 503 18.08 -7.10 16.67
CA LYS A 503 17.17 -5.99 16.40
C LYS A 503 17.05 -5.69 14.91
N THR A 504 18.14 -5.79 14.17
CA THR A 504 18.14 -5.66 12.70
C THR A 504 17.26 -6.74 12.05
N ALA A 505 17.43 -8.02 12.44
CA ALA A 505 16.64 -9.14 11.91
C ALA A 505 15.15 -8.99 12.24
N GLU A 506 14.80 -8.62 13.48
CA GLU A 506 13.43 -8.36 13.92
C GLU A 506 12.77 -7.28 13.06
N THR A 507 13.50 -6.19 12.77
CA THR A 507 13.01 -5.08 11.94
C THR A 507 12.84 -5.50 10.48
N ILE A 508 13.81 -6.24 9.90
CA ILE A 508 13.70 -6.76 8.53
C ILE A 508 12.49 -7.70 8.43
N LYS A 509 12.35 -8.65 9.35
CA LYS A 509 11.24 -9.60 9.37
C LYS A 509 9.89 -8.89 9.41
N THR A 510 9.73 -7.96 10.35
CA THR A 510 8.50 -7.16 10.48
C THR A 510 8.20 -6.40 9.18
N GLY A 511 9.19 -5.73 8.60
CA GLY A 511 9.00 -4.98 7.37
C GLY A 511 8.62 -5.86 6.18
N MET A 512 9.25 -7.03 6.04
CA MET A 512 8.91 -8.01 5.01
C MET A 512 7.49 -8.57 5.19
N GLU A 513 7.08 -8.86 6.43
CA GLU A 513 5.72 -9.31 6.75
C GLU A 513 4.67 -8.22 6.39
N LEU A 514 4.96 -6.95 6.61
CA LEU A 514 4.07 -5.83 6.25
C LEU A 514 3.85 -5.70 4.74
N ILE A 515 4.84 -6.07 3.94
CA ILE A 515 4.69 -6.10 2.48
C ILE A 515 4.28 -7.49 1.95
N GLY A 516 3.98 -8.44 2.83
CA GLY A 516 3.52 -9.80 2.50
C GLY A 516 4.61 -10.69 1.88
N CYS A 517 5.88 -10.41 2.18
CA CYS A 517 7.03 -11.19 1.76
C CYS A 517 7.57 -12.05 2.92
N SER A 518 8.21 -13.17 2.60
CA SER A 518 8.83 -14.06 3.57
C SER A 518 10.29 -13.70 3.86
N CYS A 519 10.80 -14.19 4.99
CA CYS A 519 12.19 -14.10 5.40
C CYS A 519 12.74 -15.51 5.65
N PRO A 520 13.35 -16.16 4.67
CA PRO A 520 13.96 -17.48 4.88
C PRO A 520 15.18 -17.36 5.79
N GLU A 521 15.33 -18.30 6.73
CA GLU A 521 16.49 -18.33 7.64
C GLU A 521 17.77 -18.87 6.95
N ARG A 522 17.63 -19.46 5.76
CA ARG A 522 18.72 -20.00 4.92
C ARG A 522 18.45 -19.68 3.46
N MET A 523 19.46 -19.27 2.77
CA MET A 523 19.48 -19.00 1.33
C MET A 523 20.68 -19.67 0.70
#